data_3628d5cce6174c2993baaeb3d84b0fdd
#
_entry.id   3628d5cce6174c2993baaeb3d84b0fdd
#
_cell.length_a   1.000
_cell.length_b   1.000
_cell.length_c   1.000
_cell.angle_alpha   90.00
_cell.angle_beta   90.00
_cell.angle_gamma   90.00
#
_symmetry.space_group_name_H-M   'P 1'
#
loop_
_entity.id
_entity.type
_entity.pdbx_description
1 polymer ?
#
loop_
_entity_poly.entity_id
_entity_poly.type
_entity_poly.pdbx_seq_one_letter_code
_entity_poly.pdbx_strand_id
1 'polypeptide(L)'
;MVSIRSVTSLLVLSIDLSTAIPTFLQNVLQNGISKELNTRELEIGELNFLHTTDTHGWLGSHINQANYDADWGDFVSFASSFKRQKVGKSRDLILIDTGDKHDGNGLSDATVPNGRISTEIFNEQDYDLLTLGNHELYTAENTILEYYSTALSQKFKDAYVSSNVEFVTDDGDLVPFGSKYRYFETHNQNIRILALSFMFNFQRTNPRARVSPATSIFQQDWFKQMVKQYPQDKVDVIVIFGHMPITDPEAHEINHVHTTLRKLYPETVIQYFGGHSHIRDFAVFDERATGLQSGRFSETVGFLSIDKIKSGAPEFKRRYIDFGKHSFAYHSGVSRQTKKGQDLSLKIASVRQELNLNEVIGHVPTSYYMYSKPITSKHNIYNLLVTKVLPRLKSDQTDETKSRFIIINTGSIRYDLYKGNFTKDTEFIVSPFPNDWNFVEVPLSLAEGVADYLNEGPVLYTSMAPPGARSRKRHPESCPFIHDPKLSKGYTTRDDFGCDGDDVPHNTELYFTVPNVVQSVELKPTDGVNVHLVFYSFIQKDILKALNELGETRLSGFEHFTDRDCKRYGGASTKELLKEYIRDGE
;
A
#
# COMPACT_ATOMS: atom_id res chain seq x y z
N MET A 1 -51.21 -63.23 -13.55
CA MET A 1 -49.87 -62.68 -13.89
C MET A 1 -49.89 -61.25 -13.47
N VAL A 2 -49.36 -60.97 -12.30
CA VAL A 2 -49.23 -59.62 -11.72
C VAL A 2 -47.75 -59.30 -11.63
N SER A 3 -47.30 -58.28 -12.39
CA SER A 3 -45.93 -57.80 -12.38
C SER A 3 -45.79 -56.69 -11.31
N ILE A 4 -44.99 -56.95 -10.31
CA ILE A 4 -44.62 -55.96 -9.29
C ILE A 4 -43.38 -55.24 -9.80
N ARG A 5 -43.48 -53.96 -10.11
CA ARG A 5 -42.33 -53.07 -10.30
C ARG A 5 -41.95 -52.42 -8.99
N SER A 6 -40.83 -52.85 -8.47
CA SER A 6 -40.16 -52.23 -7.33
C SER A 6 -39.54 -50.91 -7.75
N VAL A 7 -39.98 -49.81 -7.16
CA VAL A 7 -39.37 -48.47 -7.26
C VAL A 7 -38.43 -48.32 -6.07
N THR A 8 -37.15 -48.46 -6.34
CA THR A 8 -36.11 -48.18 -5.33
C THR A 8 -35.82 -46.66 -5.33
N SER A 9 -36.40 -45.94 -4.39
CA SER A 9 -36.01 -44.53 -4.14
C SER A 9 -34.64 -44.51 -3.47
N LEU A 10 -33.63 -44.06 -4.21
CA LEU A 10 -32.35 -43.66 -3.65
C LEU A 10 -32.56 -42.35 -2.86
N LEU A 11 -32.62 -42.44 -1.55
CA LEU A 11 -32.41 -41.30 -0.67
C LEU A 11 -30.91 -40.93 -0.76
N VAL A 12 -30.58 -39.87 -1.47
CA VAL A 12 -29.28 -39.24 -1.36
C VAL A 12 -29.30 -38.43 -0.05
N LEU A 13 -28.81 -39.04 1.02
CA LEU A 13 -28.42 -38.30 2.21
C LEU A 13 -27.20 -37.46 1.85
N SER A 14 -27.42 -36.17 1.61
CA SER A 14 -26.35 -35.18 1.68
C SER A 14 -25.89 -35.12 3.15
N ILE A 15 -24.86 -35.87 3.47
CA ILE A 15 -24.14 -35.72 4.74
C ILE A 15 -23.42 -34.38 4.64
N ASP A 16 -23.97 -33.40 5.31
CA ASP A 16 -23.32 -32.11 5.53
C ASP A 16 -22.10 -32.37 6.44
N LEU A 17 -20.92 -32.51 5.83
CA LEU A 17 -19.64 -32.71 6.50
C LEU A 17 -19.16 -31.44 7.25
N SER A 18 -20.07 -30.53 7.59
CA SER A 18 -19.84 -29.44 8.53
C SER A 18 -20.07 -29.87 9.99
N THR A 19 -19.86 -31.15 10.30
CA THR A 19 -19.84 -31.57 11.69
C THR A 19 -18.70 -30.89 12.41
N ALA A 20 -19.07 -29.99 13.30
CA ALA A 20 -18.18 -29.22 14.15
C ALA A 20 -17.06 -30.11 14.72
N ILE A 21 -15.84 -29.87 14.27
CA ILE A 21 -14.67 -30.44 14.94
C ILE A 21 -14.77 -30.01 16.41
N PRO A 22 -14.75 -30.93 17.37
CA PRO A 22 -14.83 -30.56 18.76
C PRO A 22 -13.80 -29.49 19.13
N THR A 23 -14.16 -28.53 19.94
CA THR A 23 -13.31 -27.39 20.34
C THR A 23 -11.92 -27.86 20.81
N PHE A 24 -11.86 -29.04 21.44
CA PHE A 24 -10.61 -29.68 21.84
C PHE A 24 -9.72 -30.05 20.64
N LEU A 25 -10.28 -30.65 19.60
CA LEU A 25 -9.52 -30.97 18.35
C LEU A 25 -9.12 -29.71 17.57
N GLN A 26 -9.96 -28.67 17.60
CA GLN A 26 -9.60 -27.37 17.04
C GLN A 26 -8.42 -26.75 17.79
N ASN A 27 -8.43 -26.79 19.12
CA ASN A 27 -7.33 -26.32 19.96
C ASN A 27 -6.05 -27.16 19.77
N VAL A 28 -6.17 -28.49 19.58
CA VAL A 28 -5.03 -29.36 19.32
C VAL A 28 -4.45 -29.11 17.92
N LEU A 29 -5.30 -28.90 16.91
CA LEU A 29 -4.85 -28.54 15.56
C LEU A 29 -4.21 -27.15 15.52
N GLN A 30 -4.82 -26.17 16.18
CA GLN A 30 -4.24 -24.81 16.27
C GLN A 30 -2.91 -24.81 17.04
N ASN A 31 -2.85 -25.49 18.19
CA ASN A 31 -1.60 -25.61 18.95
C ASN A 31 -0.52 -26.39 18.17
N GLY A 32 -0.92 -27.38 17.35
CA GLY A 32 -0.02 -28.09 16.45
C GLY A 32 0.55 -27.17 15.36
N ILE A 33 -0.33 -26.41 14.67
CA ILE A 33 0.05 -25.49 13.61
C ILE A 33 0.86 -24.32 14.17
N SER A 34 0.44 -23.74 15.31
CA SER A 34 1.17 -22.64 15.96
C SER A 34 2.57 -23.06 16.42
N LYS A 35 2.73 -24.31 16.82
CA LYS A 35 4.03 -24.86 17.20
C LYS A 35 4.92 -25.13 15.98
N GLU A 36 4.35 -25.49 14.83
CA GLU A 36 5.07 -25.60 13.56
C GLU A 36 5.51 -24.26 13.01
N LEU A 37 4.66 -23.21 13.14
CA LEU A 37 4.93 -21.88 12.62
C LEU A 37 5.68 -20.97 13.61
N ASN A 38 5.91 -21.42 14.86
CA ASN A 38 6.55 -20.62 15.91
C ASN A 38 5.90 -19.23 16.09
N THR A 39 4.55 -19.16 16.04
CA THR A 39 3.80 -17.91 16.17
C THR A 39 4.05 -17.26 17.53
N ARG A 40 4.38 -15.97 17.52
CA ARG A 40 4.77 -15.21 18.72
C ARG A 40 3.58 -14.41 19.26
N GLU A 41 3.39 -14.46 20.58
CA GLU A 41 2.32 -13.77 21.30
C GLU A 41 2.40 -12.24 21.14
N LEU A 42 1.22 -11.61 21.24
CA LEU A 42 1.10 -10.16 21.38
C LEU A 42 1.14 -9.77 22.86
N GLU A 43 1.98 -8.81 23.18
CA GLU A 43 2.08 -8.27 24.53
C GLU A 43 1.05 -7.13 24.69
N ILE A 44 -0.10 -7.46 25.31
CA ILE A 44 -1.23 -6.53 25.47
C ILE A 44 -0.93 -5.53 26.58
N GLY A 45 -0.88 -4.22 26.26
CA GLY A 45 -0.63 -3.11 27.19
C GLY A 45 -1.91 -2.39 27.67
N GLU A 46 -1.73 -1.29 28.39
CA GLU A 46 -2.81 -0.40 28.81
C GLU A 46 -3.56 0.15 27.58
N LEU A 47 -2.83 0.63 26.59
CA LEU A 47 -3.34 1.11 25.30
C LEU A 47 -2.75 0.28 24.16
N ASN A 48 -3.61 -0.20 23.29
CA ASN A 48 -3.23 -1.06 22.18
C ASN A 48 -3.72 -0.47 20.88
N PHE A 49 -3.01 -0.76 19.79
CA PHE A 49 -3.33 -0.32 18.45
C PHE A 49 -3.30 -1.48 17.46
N LEU A 50 -4.25 -1.49 16.52
CA LEU A 50 -4.15 -2.23 15.26
C LEU A 50 -4.07 -1.20 14.13
N HIS A 51 -3.09 -1.36 13.26
CA HIS A 51 -2.79 -0.41 12.21
C HIS A 51 -2.76 -1.08 10.83
N THR A 52 -3.52 -0.53 9.89
CA THR A 52 -3.45 -0.85 8.46
C THR A 52 -3.02 0.37 7.67
N THR A 53 -2.43 0.14 6.51
CA THR A 53 -1.98 1.18 5.58
C THR A 53 -1.80 0.58 4.19
N ASP A 54 -1.84 1.41 3.17
CA ASP A 54 -1.46 1.03 1.79
C ASP A 54 -2.13 -0.28 1.33
N THR A 55 -3.42 -0.43 1.62
CA THR A 55 -4.17 -1.64 1.27
C THR A 55 -4.33 -1.82 -0.23
N HIS A 56 -4.37 -0.72 -1.00
CA HIS A 56 -4.41 -0.69 -2.47
C HIS A 56 -5.41 -1.68 -3.08
N GLY A 57 -6.59 -1.82 -2.46
CA GLY A 57 -7.64 -2.71 -2.93
C GLY A 57 -7.43 -4.21 -2.64
N TRP A 58 -6.34 -4.60 -1.96
CA TRP A 58 -6.07 -6.00 -1.61
C TRP A 58 -6.95 -6.48 -0.45
N LEU A 59 -8.27 -6.41 -0.66
CA LEU A 59 -9.27 -6.79 0.33
C LEU A 59 -9.77 -8.22 0.16
N GLY A 60 -9.31 -8.93 -0.87
CA GLY A 60 -9.78 -10.24 -1.28
C GLY A 60 -8.78 -11.39 -1.15
N SER A 61 -7.87 -11.34 -0.20
CA SER A 61 -6.76 -12.30 -0.01
C SER A 61 -5.72 -12.35 -1.16
N HIS A 62 -4.55 -12.91 -0.87
CA HIS A 62 -3.47 -13.09 -1.84
C HIS A 62 -3.53 -14.50 -2.45
N ILE A 63 -4.11 -14.64 -3.64
CA ILE A 63 -4.37 -15.94 -4.29
C ILE A 63 -3.08 -16.76 -4.47
N ASN A 64 -1.95 -16.10 -4.72
CA ASN A 64 -0.66 -16.75 -5.01
C ASN A 64 0.27 -16.86 -3.80
N GLN A 65 -0.14 -16.37 -2.62
CA GLN A 65 0.67 -16.33 -1.40
C GLN A 65 -0.11 -16.93 -0.23
N ALA A 66 0.19 -18.16 0.10
CA ALA A 66 -0.56 -18.93 1.09
C ALA A 66 -0.51 -18.35 2.52
N ASN A 67 0.49 -17.51 2.82
CA ASN A 67 0.61 -16.86 4.13
C ASN A 67 -0.43 -15.75 4.33
N TYR A 68 -0.89 -15.14 3.24
CA TYR A 68 -1.81 -13.99 3.24
C TYR A 68 -3.16 -14.42 2.67
N ASP A 69 -3.75 -15.45 3.29
CA ASP A 69 -4.98 -16.11 2.84
C ASP A 69 -6.26 -15.52 3.44
N ALA A 70 -6.15 -14.50 4.30
CA ALA A 70 -7.30 -13.79 4.85
C ALA A 70 -7.84 -12.74 3.89
N ASP A 71 -9.17 -12.55 3.91
CA ASP A 71 -9.83 -11.43 3.26
C ASP A 71 -10.26 -10.34 4.27
N TRP A 72 -10.90 -9.27 3.79
CA TRP A 72 -11.34 -8.18 4.66
C TRP A 72 -12.43 -8.59 5.65
N GLY A 73 -13.25 -9.60 5.34
CA GLY A 73 -14.22 -10.18 6.27
C GLY A 73 -13.54 -10.94 7.41
N ASP A 74 -12.42 -11.61 7.13
CA ASP A 74 -11.58 -12.23 8.16
C ASP A 74 -10.97 -11.15 9.08
N PHE A 75 -10.47 -10.03 8.52
CA PHE A 75 -9.91 -8.93 9.30
C PHE A 75 -10.97 -8.24 10.19
N VAL A 76 -12.16 -7.96 9.66
CA VAL A 76 -13.28 -7.40 10.44
C VAL A 76 -13.65 -8.33 11.61
N SER A 77 -13.65 -9.62 11.35
CA SER A 77 -13.90 -10.65 12.38
C SER A 77 -12.79 -10.71 13.40
N PHE A 78 -11.54 -10.67 12.96
CA PHE A 78 -10.35 -10.65 13.80
C PHE A 78 -10.37 -9.45 14.76
N ALA A 79 -10.47 -8.23 14.23
CA ALA A 79 -10.41 -7.00 15.03
C ALA A 79 -11.49 -6.98 16.12
N SER A 80 -12.74 -7.35 15.78
CA SER A 80 -13.83 -7.39 16.75
C SER A 80 -13.66 -8.50 17.80
N SER A 81 -13.16 -9.67 17.40
CA SER A 81 -12.90 -10.78 18.30
C SER A 81 -11.71 -10.52 19.21
N PHE A 82 -10.64 -9.95 18.68
CA PHE A 82 -9.46 -9.54 19.44
C PHE A 82 -9.80 -8.49 20.50
N LYS A 83 -10.57 -7.45 20.13
CA LYS A 83 -11.08 -6.45 21.07
C LYS A 83 -11.85 -7.09 22.23
N ARG A 84 -12.74 -8.04 21.91
CA ARG A 84 -13.60 -8.67 22.92
C ARG A 84 -12.88 -9.71 23.77
N GLN A 85 -12.03 -10.56 23.17
CA GLN A 85 -11.49 -11.75 23.84
C GLN A 85 -10.13 -11.50 24.50
N LYS A 86 -9.29 -10.65 23.90
CA LYS A 86 -7.91 -10.44 24.34
C LYS A 86 -7.72 -9.11 25.07
N VAL A 87 -8.22 -8.02 24.50
CA VAL A 87 -8.12 -6.70 25.15
C VAL A 87 -9.12 -6.58 26.31
N GLY A 88 -10.36 -7.02 26.08
CA GLY A 88 -11.40 -7.07 27.12
C GLY A 88 -11.90 -5.70 27.56
N LYS A 89 -12.32 -5.60 28.83
CA LYS A 89 -12.90 -4.38 29.41
C LYS A 89 -11.93 -3.59 30.32
N SER A 90 -10.71 -4.05 30.47
CA SER A 90 -9.72 -3.43 31.35
C SER A 90 -8.63 -2.67 30.62
N ARG A 91 -8.61 -2.75 29.31
CA ARG A 91 -7.61 -2.14 28.43
C ARG A 91 -8.30 -1.53 27.22
N ASP A 92 -7.60 -0.71 26.45
CA ASP A 92 -8.15 -0.05 25.28
C ASP A 92 -7.49 -0.51 23.98
N LEU A 93 -8.27 -0.53 22.90
CA LEU A 93 -7.82 -0.83 21.54
C LEU A 93 -8.33 0.26 20.60
N ILE A 94 -7.42 0.83 19.83
CA ILE A 94 -7.66 1.81 18.79
C ILE A 94 -7.31 1.20 17.43
N LEU A 95 -8.23 1.23 16.49
CA LEU A 95 -8.01 0.82 15.11
C LEU A 95 -7.68 2.05 14.26
N ILE A 96 -6.56 2.00 13.54
CA ILE A 96 -6.04 3.11 12.74
C ILE A 96 -5.80 2.66 11.30
N ASP A 97 -6.16 3.52 10.33
CA ASP A 97 -5.74 3.40 8.93
C ASP A 97 -5.09 4.69 8.43
N THR A 98 -4.04 4.57 7.63
CA THR A 98 -3.24 5.70 7.15
C THR A 98 -3.33 5.91 5.63
N GLY A 99 -4.37 5.40 4.96
CA GLY A 99 -4.71 5.72 3.57
C GLY A 99 -4.09 4.82 2.52
N ASP A 100 -4.22 5.21 1.26
CA ASP A 100 -3.92 4.46 0.03
C ASP A 100 -4.74 3.16 -0.08
N LYS A 101 -6.03 3.31 -0.40
CA LYS A 101 -7.01 2.21 -0.39
C LYS A 101 -7.26 1.58 -1.74
N HIS A 102 -6.77 2.16 -2.83
CA HIS A 102 -6.96 1.68 -4.21
C HIS A 102 -5.67 1.76 -5.03
N ASP A 103 -5.71 1.39 -6.31
CA ASP A 103 -4.58 1.28 -7.23
C ASP A 103 -3.61 0.13 -6.91
N GLY A 104 -4.10 -1.11 -6.96
CA GLY A 104 -3.25 -2.28 -6.70
C GLY A 104 -3.80 -3.64 -7.12
N ASN A 105 -5.11 -3.77 -7.35
CA ASN A 105 -5.70 -4.99 -7.91
C ASN A 105 -7.10 -4.76 -8.51
N GLY A 106 -7.63 -5.79 -9.18
CA GLY A 106 -8.89 -5.68 -9.91
C GLY A 106 -10.12 -5.45 -9.04
N LEU A 107 -10.11 -5.82 -7.76
CA LEU A 107 -11.26 -5.57 -6.88
C LEU A 107 -11.49 -4.05 -6.71
N SER A 108 -10.41 -3.28 -6.73
CA SER A 108 -10.42 -1.83 -6.71
C SER A 108 -10.51 -1.25 -8.13
N ASP A 109 -9.64 -1.68 -9.04
CA ASP A 109 -9.29 -0.93 -10.25
C ASP A 109 -10.06 -1.35 -11.50
N ALA A 110 -10.86 -2.42 -11.42
CA ALA A 110 -11.77 -2.81 -12.49
C ALA A 110 -13.09 -2.02 -12.48
N THR A 111 -13.27 -1.05 -11.60
CA THR A 111 -14.43 -0.15 -11.51
C THR A 111 -14.11 1.27 -11.97
N VAL A 112 -15.14 2.04 -12.34
CA VAL A 112 -15.01 3.46 -12.70
C VAL A 112 -15.99 4.29 -11.83
N PRO A 113 -15.48 5.21 -11.00
CA PRO A 113 -14.06 5.39 -10.67
C PRO A 113 -13.48 4.14 -10.02
N ASN A 114 -12.14 3.98 -10.08
CA ASN A 114 -11.48 2.93 -9.31
C ASN A 114 -11.75 3.13 -7.82
N GLY A 115 -11.71 2.07 -7.06
CA GLY A 115 -12.05 2.12 -5.64
C GLY A 115 -13.53 2.17 -5.30
N ARG A 116 -14.46 2.37 -6.25
CA ARG A 116 -15.89 2.56 -5.97
C ARG A 116 -16.49 1.44 -5.11
N ILE A 117 -16.23 0.18 -5.44
CA ILE A 117 -16.75 -0.96 -4.68
C ILE A 117 -15.83 -1.32 -3.52
N SER A 118 -14.51 -1.26 -3.74
CA SER A 118 -13.55 -1.59 -2.67
C SER A 118 -13.64 -0.60 -1.49
N THR A 119 -13.96 0.67 -1.71
CA THR A 119 -14.23 1.63 -0.62
C THR A 119 -15.43 1.21 0.24
N GLU A 120 -16.51 0.69 -0.37
CA GLU A 120 -17.65 0.17 0.41
C GLU A 120 -17.24 -1.04 1.26
N ILE A 121 -16.41 -1.94 0.72
CA ILE A 121 -15.88 -3.11 1.45
C ILE A 121 -14.94 -2.66 2.57
N PHE A 122 -14.03 -1.76 2.28
CA PHE A 122 -13.09 -1.20 3.25
C PHE A 122 -13.83 -0.53 4.42
N ASN A 123 -14.85 0.26 4.11
CA ASN A 123 -15.64 1.00 5.09
C ASN A 123 -16.48 0.10 6.02
N GLU A 124 -16.55 -1.21 5.80
CA GLU A 124 -17.15 -2.13 6.78
C GLU A 124 -16.31 -2.29 8.05
N GLN A 125 -14.99 -2.04 8.03
CA GLN A 125 -14.19 -2.04 9.24
C GLN A 125 -14.54 -0.82 10.12
N ASP A 126 -14.56 -1.04 11.44
CA ASP A 126 -14.89 -0.01 12.42
C ASP A 126 -13.60 0.66 12.93
N TYR A 127 -13.04 1.57 12.12
CA TYR A 127 -11.87 2.35 12.48
C TYR A 127 -12.20 3.43 13.49
N ASP A 128 -11.33 3.60 14.48
CA ASP A 128 -11.38 4.70 15.44
C ASP A 128 -10.71 5.97 14.90
N LEU A 129 -9.66 5.83 14.09
CA LEU A 129 -8.94 6.90 13.41
C LEU A 129 -8.62 6.47 11.99
N LEU A 130 -8.92 7.30 11.01
CA LEU A 130 -8.54 7.05 9.62
C LEU A 130 -8.31 8.34 8.86
N THR A 131 -7.60 8.24 7.75
CA THR A 131 -7.25 9.34 6.87
C THR A 131 -7.11 8.87 5.42
N LEU A 132 -6.63 9.74 4.55
CA LEU A 132 -6.37 9.48 3.14
C LEU A 132 -4.87 9.35 2.86
N GLY A 133 -4.55 8.66 1.76
CA GLY A 133 -3.23 8.67 1.15
C GLY A 133 -3.20 9.47 -0.15
N ASN A 134 -2.07 9.42 -0.87
CA ASN A 134 -1.92 10.17 -2.12
C ASN A 134 -2.70 9.54 -3.28
N HIS A 135 -3.02 8.26 -3.23
CA HIS A 135 -3.83 7.60 -4.26
C HIS A 135 -5.27 8.13 -4.26
N GLU A 136 -5.81 8.52 -3.13
CA GLU A 136 -7.09 9.22 -3.04
C GLU A 136 -7.07 10.63 -3.66
N LEU A 137 -5.88 11.17 -4.00
CA LEU A 137 -5.68 12.54 -4.51
C LEU A 137 -5.19 12.63 -5.96
N TYR A 138 -4.99 11.53 -6.67
CA TYR A 138 -4.53 11.58 -8.07
C TYR A 138 -5.62 12.04 -9.04
N THR A 139 -6.84 11.56 -8.89
CA THR A 139 -7.97 11.91 -9.76
C THR A 139 -9.07 12.63 -9.00
N ALA A 140 -9.81 13.49 -9.69
CA ALA A 140 -10.93 14.22 -9.08
C ALA A 140 -12.02 13.27 -8.58
N GLU A 141 -12.30 12.23 -9.36
CA GLU A 141 -13.31 11.22 -9.06
C GLU A 141 -13.01 10.47 -7.78
N ASN A 142 -11.74 10.09 -7.57
CA ASN A 142 -11.30 9.41 -6.35
C ASN A 142 -11.34 10.33 -5.14
N THR A 143 -10.91 11.58 -5.29
CA THR A 143 -10.98 12.58 -4.21
C THR A 143 -12.44 12.85 -3.79
N ILE A 144 -13.34 12.97 -4.75
CA ILE A 144 -14.78 13.14 -4.51
C ILE A 144 -15.36 11.89 -3.83
N LEU A 145 -15.01 10.70 -4.30
CA LEU A 145 -15.44 9.42 -3.72
C LEU A 145 -15.00 9.33 -2.24
N GLU A 146 -13.74 9.58 -1.96
CA GLU A 146 -13.19 9.53 -0.60
C GLU A 146 -13.86 10.56 0.32
N TYR A 147 -14.02 11.79 -0.16
CA TYR A 147 -14.61 12.86 0.62
C TYR A 147 -16.06 12.56 1.03
N TYR A 148 -16.92 12.22 0.05
CA TYR A 148 -18.33 12.00 0.33
C TYR A 148 -18.65 10.62 0.90
N SER A 149 -17.97 9.56 0.46
CA SER A 149 -18.31 8.19 0.84
C SER A 149 -17.62 7.73 2.13
N THR A 150 -16.49 8.34 2.49
CA THR A 150 -15.74 7.99 3.70
C THR A 150 -15.70 9.14 4.69
N ALA A 151 -15.06 10.26 4.35
CA ALA A 151 -14.79 11.34 5.31
C ALA A 151 -16.07 11.97 5.88
N LEU A 152 -17.07 12.24 5.05
CA LEU A 152 -18.35 12.80 5.48
C LEU A 152 -19.39 11.76 5.89
N SER A 153 -19.06 10.46 5.78
CA SER A 153 -20.02 9.42 6.15
C SER A 153 -20.39 9.52 7.63
N GLN A 154 -21.65 9.19 7.95
CA GLN A 154 -22.10 9.18 9.35
C GLN A 154 -21.25 8.25 10.23
N LYS A 155 -20.64 7.23 9.64
CA LYS A 155 -19.79 6.27 10.34
C LYS A 155 -18.45 6.90 10.76
N PHE A 156 -17.83 7.69 9.89
CA PHE A 156 -16.45 8.12 10.07
C PHE A 156 -16.24 9.62 10.29
N LYS A 157 -17.30 10.44 10.23
CA LYS A 157 -17.21 11.91 10.40
C LYS A 157 -16.45 12.34 11.66
N ASP A 158 -16.50 11.54 12.73
CA ASP A 158 -15.81 11.81 13.99
C ASP A 158 -14.45 11.07 14.09
N ALA A 159 -14.18 10.12 13.20
CA ALA A 159 -12.97 9.32 13.14
C ALA A 159 -11.98 9.81 12.06
N TYR A 160 -12.49 10.50 11.04
CA TYR A 160 -11.69 10.97 9.92
C TYR A 160 -10.95 12.25 10.26
N VAL A 161 -9.63 12.18 10.29
CA VAL A 161 -8.76 13.32 10.63
C VAL A 161 -7.82 13.62 9.47
N SER A 162 -7.73 14.90 9.12
CA SER A 162 -6.80 15.38 8.11
C SER A 162 -6.33 16.80 8.46
N SER A 163 -5.11 16.93 8.98
CA SER A 163 -4.61 18.18 9.52
C SER A 163 -4.09 19.14 8.44
N ASN A 164 -3.64 18.61 7.30
CA ASN A 164 -2.97 19.39 6.24
C ASN A 164 -3.53 19.18 4.83
N VAL A 165 -4.66 18.47 4.67
CA VAL A 165 -5.34 18.33 3.38
C VAL A 165 -6.71 18.98 3.43
N GLU A 166 -7.03 19.74 2.38
CA GLU A 166 -8.30 20.42 2.18
C GLU A 166 -8.95 19.95 0.88
N PHE A 167 -10.28 19.86 0.91
CA PHE A 167 -11.10 19.56 -0.26
C PHE A 167 -11.53 20.87 -0.92
N VAL A 168 -11.55 20.90 -2.25
CA VAL A 168 -12.04 22.03 -3.04
C VAL A 168 -13.49 21.72 -3.46
N THR A 169 -14.44 22.50 -2.99
CA THR A 169 -15.87 22.37 -3.31
C THR A 169 -16.16 22.74 -4.77
N ASP A 170 -17.39 22.52 -5.23
CA ASP A 170 -17.81 22.93 -6.58
C ASP A 170 -17.80 24.45 -6.77
N ASP A 171 -18.01 25.20 -5.69
CA ASP A 171 -17.94 26.66 -5.68
C ASP A 171 -16.49 27.19 -5.57
N GLY A 172 -15.50 26.31 -5.44
CA GLY A 172 -14.08 26.63 -5.32
C GLY A 172 -13.62 26.95 -3.89
N ASP A 173 -14.48 26.77 -2.90
CA ASP A 173 -14.13 26.98 -1.51
C ASP A 173 -13.24 25.85 -0.97
N LEU A 174 -12.27 26.22 -0.12
CA LEU A 174 -11.43 25.27 0.60
C LEU A 174 -12.11 24.90 1.93
N VAL A 175 -12.39 23.60 2.08
CA VAL A 175 -12.94 23.06 3.32
C VAL A 175 -12.02 21.95 3.86
N PRO A 176 -11.95 21.71 5.18
CA PRO A 176 -11.18 20.59 5.72
C PRO A 176 -11.63 19.26 5.10
N PHE A 177 -10.69 18.40 4.74
CA PHE A 177 -11.02 17.07 4.21
C PHE A 177 -11.66 16.17 5.28
N GLY A 178 -11.38 16.43 6.54
CA GLY A 178 -11.95 15.82 7.72
C GLY A 178 -11.77 16.75 8.91
N SER A 179 -11.82 16.25 10.13
CA SER A 179 -11.45 17.02 11.31
C SER A 179 -9.96 17.35 11.28
N LYS A 180 -9.56 18.60 11.62
CA LYS A 180 -8.14 18.98 11.65
C LYS A 180 -7.36 18.28 12.76
N TYR A 181 -8.03 17.90 13.82
CA TYR A 181 -7.55 17.07 14.93
C TYR A 181 -8.73 16.43 15.65
N ARG A 182 -8.45 15.42 16.46
CA ARG A 182 -9.45 14.80 17.35
C ARG A 182 -8.89 14.71 18.76
N TYR A 183 -9.69 15.14 19.75
CA TYR A 183 -9.40 14.92 21.16
C TYR A 183 -10.49 14.03 21.76
N PHE A 184 -10.09 12.94 22.44
CA PHE A 184 -11.04 12.01 23.05
C PHE A 184 -10.38 11.25 24.21
N GLU A 185 -11.21 10.64 25.05
CA GLU A 185 -10.78 9.74 26.12
C GLU A 185 -11.13 8.29 25.76
N THR A 186 -10.22 7.38 26.07
CA THR A 186 -10.47 5.95 25.85
C THR A 186 -11.47 5.42 26.88
N HIS A 187 -12.24 4.40 26.47
CA HIS A 187 -13.40 3.96 27.22
C HIS A 187 -13.07 3.28 28.57
N ASN A 188 -11.99 2.48 28.60
CA ASN A 188 -11.68 1.63 29.76
C ASN A 188 -10.64 2.25 30.69
N GLN A 189 -9.59 2.86 30.14
CA GLN A 189 -8.47 3.42 30.91
C GLN A 189 -8.55 4.93 31.09
N ASN A 190 -9.53 5.59 30.45
CA ASN A 190 -9.65 7.07 30.44
C ASN A 190 -8.33 7.75 30.05
N ILE A 191 -7.66 7.20 29.01
CA ILE A 191 -6.46 7.80 28.45
C ILE A 191 -6.88 8.91 27.51
N ARG A 192 -6.38 10.13 27.75
CA ARG A 192 -6.69 11.33 26.98
C ARG A 192 -5.78 11.39 25.76
N ILE A 193 -6.37 11.23 24.59
CA ILE A 193 -5.66 11.16 23.30
C ILE A 193 -5.92 12.43 22.50
N LEU A 194 -4.84 13.06 22.02
CA LEU A 194 -4.86 14.10 21.00
C LEU A 194 -4.31 13.50 19.70
N ALA A 195 -5.17 13.37 18.69
CA ALA A 195 -4.83 12.79 17.40
C ALA A 195 -4.72 13.85 16.31
N LEU A 196 -3.63 13.83 15.53
CA LEU A 196 -3.40 14.63 14.33
C LEU A 196 -2.99 13.73 13.18
N SER A 197 -3.35 14.12 11.96
CA SER A 197 -3.04 13.33 10.77
C SER A 197 -2.35 14.18 9.70
N PHE A 198 -1.25 13.67 9.15
CA PHE A 198 -0.48 14.38 8.13
C PHE A 198 -0.27 13.55 6.87
N MET A 199 -0.54 14.18 5.73
CA MET A 199 -0.04 13.78 4.42
C MET A 199 1.37 14.36 4.25
N PHE A 200 2.30 13.58 3.68
CA PHE A 200 3.59 14.13 3.26
C PHE A 200 3.41 15.28 2.26
N ASN A 201 4.45 16.04 1.96
CA ASN A 201 4.38 17.20 1.06
C ASN A 201 4.08 16.77 -0.40
N PHE A 202 2.87 16.26 -0.62
CA PHE A 202 2.41 15.76 -1.92
C PHE A 202 1.92 16.91 -2.81
N GLN A 203 2.59 17.12 -3.96
CA GLN A 203 2.34 18.25 -4.85
C GLN A 203 1.65 17.86 -6.18
N ARG A 204 1.32 16.58 -6.38
CA ARG A 204 0.65 16.09 -7.60
C ARG A 204 -0.83 15.84 -7.42
N THR A 205 -1.48 16.66 -6.59
CA THR A 205 -2.93 16.60 -6.37
C THR A 205 -3.69 17.03 -7.63
N ASN A 206 -4.87 16.44 -7.81
CA ASN A 206 -5.85 16.97 -8.76
C ASN A 206 -6.47 18.29 -8.24
N PRO A 207 -7.24 19.04 -9.07
CA PRO A 207 -7.81 20.33 -8.66
C PRO A 207 -8.82 20.28 -7.49
N ARG A 208 -9.31 19.10 -7.09
CA ARG A 208 -10.29 18.93 -5.98
C ARG A 208 -9.61 18.82 -4.61
N ALA A 209 -8.30 18.84 -4.55
CA ALA A 209 -7.56 18.75 -3.29
C ALA A 209 -6.40 19.73 -3.23
N ARG A 210 -6.07 20.15 -1.99
CA ARG A 210 -4.88 20.92 -1.67
C ARG A 210 -4.17 20.32 -0.48
N VAL A 211 -2.88 20.03 -0.63
CA VAL A 211 -2.00 19.58 0.45
C VAL A 211 -1.08 20.74 0.86
N SER A 212 -1.08 21.06 2.13
CA SER A 212 -0.12 22.00 2.73
C SER A 212 1.05 21.21 3.34
N PRO A 213 2.31 21.69 3.25
CA PRO A 213 3.42 21.04 3.95
C PRO A 213 3.12 20.86 5.43
N ALA A 214 3.38 19.69 6.01
CA ALA A 214 3.13 19.42 7.43
C ALA A 214 3.81 20.45 8.34
N THR A 215 4.99 20.93 7.93
CA THR A 215 5.76 21.97 8.65
C THR A 215 5.05 23.32 8.74
N SER A 216 4.19 23.66 7.78
CA SER A 216 3.45 24.93 7.75
C SER A 216 2.27 24.95 8.74
N ILE A 217 1.77 23.78 9.14
CA ILE A 217 0.60 23.65 10.00
C ILE A 217 0.84 24.24 11.38
N PHE A 218 2.03 24.12 11.91
CA PHE A 218 2.39 24.62 13.23
C PHE A 218 2.29 26.14 13.38
N GLN A 219 2.25 26.88 12.26
CA GLN A 219 2.06 28.34 12.26
C GLN A 219 0.59 28.76 12.15
N GLN A 220 -0.32 27.85 11.85
CA GLN A 220 -1.75 28.14 11.67
C GLN A 220 -2.44 28.43 13.00
N ASP A 221 -3.42 29.32 12.97
CA ASP A 221 -4.12 29.76 14.19
C ASP A 221 -4.90 28.64 14.88
N TRP A 222 -5.53 27.76 14.09
CA TRP A 222 -6.25 26.63 14.66
C TRP A 222 -5.32 25.69 15.45
N PHE A 223 -4.08 25.47 14.98
CA PHE A 223 -3.10 24.65 15.69
C PHE A 223 -2.68 25.30 17.01
N LYS A 224 -2.37 26.60 16.98
CA LYS A 224 -2.03 27.37 18.20
C LYS A 224 -3.18 27.36 19.21
N GLN A 225 -4.43 27.50 18.74
CA GLN A 225 -5.62 27.39 19.57
C GLN A 225 -5.78 26.00 20.16
N MET A 226 -5.58 24.93 19.38
CA MET A 226 -5.62 23.55 19.84
C MET A 226 -4.61 23.32 20.97
N VAL A 227 -3.35 23.72 20.79
CA VAL A 227 -2.30 23.60 21.83
C VAL A 227 -2.69 24.36 23.10
N LYS A 228 -3.28 25.55 22.98
CA LYS A 228 -3.76 26.33 24.12
C LYS A 228 -4.94 25.66 24.84
N GLN A 229 -5.82 25.01 24.08
CA GLN A 229 -7.00 24.29 24.60
C GLN A 229 -6.62 22.98 25.28
N TYR A 230 -5.63 22.27 24.75
CA TYR A 230 -5.14 20.98 25.21
C TYR A 230 -3.65 21.05 25.56
N PRO A 231 -3.26 21.76 26.63
CA PRO A 231 -1.89 21.77 27.13
C PRO A 231 -1.48 20.38 27.64
N GLN A 232 -0.17 20.19 27.91
CA GLN A 232 0.41 18.90 28.28
C GLN A 232 -0.33 18.17 29.40
N ASP A 233 -0.79 18.88 30.43
CA ASP A 233 -1.50 18.31 31.57
C ASP A 233 -2.88 17.74 31.22
N LYS A 234 -3.40 18.03 30.02
CA LYS A 234 -4.66 17.49 29.51
C LYS A 234 -4.49 16.37 28.49
N VAL A 235 -3.25 15.99 28.14
CA VAL A 235 -2.99 15.00 27.09
C VAL A 235 -2.06 13.92 27.61
N ASP A 236 -2.52 12.68 27.65
CA ASP A 236 -1.72 11.54 28.09
C ASP A 236 -0.91 10.96 26.91
N VAL A 237 -1.52 10.91 25.72
CA VAL A 237 -0.89 10.40 24.50
C VAL A 237 -1.24 11.29 23.31
N ILE A 238 -0.24 11.65 22.54
CA ILE A 238 -0.42 12.23 21.21
C ILE A 238 -0.28 11.09 20.19
N VAL A 239 -1.28 10.92 19.34
CA VAL A 239 -1.25 10.01 18.20
C VAL A 239 -1.07 10.82 16.92
N ILE A 240 0.07 10.66 16.28
CA ILE A 240 0.32 11.22 14.94
C ILE A 240 0.19 10.07 13.96
N PHE A 241 -0.75 10.19 13.07
CA PHE A 241 -0.95 9.17 12.04
C PHE A 241 -1.14 9.85 10.69
N GLY A 242 -0.91 9.11 9.62
CA GLY A 242 -1.11 9.69 8.31
C GLY A 242 -0.23 9.08 7.25
N HIS A 243 -0.42 9.55 6.04
CA HIS A 243 0.28 9.01 4.88
C HIS A 243 1.63 9.70 4.70
N MET A 244 2.57 9.31 5.56
CA MET A 244 3.93 9.83 5.62
C MET A 244 4.85 8.74 6.17
N PRO A 245 6.04 8.51 5.56
CA PRO A 245 7.01 7.57 6.09
C PRO A 245 7.46 7.97 7.51
N ILE A 246 7.59 6.99 8.41
CA ILE A 246 8.13 7.23 9.76
C ILE A 246 9.66 7.35 9.76
N THR A 247 10.32 6.90 8.70
CA THR A 247 11.75 7.09 8.44
C THR A 247 11.90 7.70 7.06
N ASP A 248 12.14 8.99 7.01
CA ASP A 248 12.37 9.72 5.76
C ASP A 248 13.70 10.45 5.85
N PRO A 249 14.76 9.89 5.25
CA PRO A 249 16.08 10.50 5.30
C PRO A 249 16.23 11.73 4.39
N GLU A 250 15.34 11.93 3.42
CA GLU A 250 15.45 13.00 2.42
C GLU A 250 14.66 14.24 2.82
N ALA A 251 13.36 14.10 3.08
CA ALA A 251 12.49 15.24 3.35
C ALA A 251 12.49 15.66 4.83
N HIS A 252 12.86 14.77 5.75
CA HIS A 252 12.92 15.04 7.19
C HIS A 252 11.61 15.58 7.81
N GLU A 253 10.47 15.41 7.15
CA GLU A 253 9.20 15.99 7.59
C GLU A 253 8.78 15.45 8.95
N ILE A 254 8.83 14.13 9.14
CA ILE A 254 8.46 13.49 10.41
C ILE A 254 9.36 13.96 11.57
N ASN A 255 10.64 14.18 11.32
CA ASN A 255 11.58 14.69 12.32
C ASN A 255 11.24 16.13 12.73
N HIS A 256 10.81 16.95 11.77
CA HIS A 256 10.35 18.32 12.06
C HIS A 256 9.06 18.31 12.89
N VAL A 257 8.10 17.45 12.52
CA VAL A 257 6.86 17.24 13.29
C VAL A 257 7.19 16.83 14.72
N HIS A 258 8.05 15.82 14.87
CA HIS A 258 8.48 15.33 16.18
C HIS A 258 9.15 16.42 17.02
N THR A 259 10.16 17.10 16.47
CA THR A 259 10.90 18.15 17.17
C THR A 259 9.96 19.28 17.64
N THR A 260 8.98 19.65 16.82
CA THR A 260 8.03 20.71 17.16
C THR A 260 7.07 20.28 18.27
N LEU A 261 6.49 19.07 18.14
CA LEU A 261 5.58 18.54 19.16
C LEU A 261 6.28 18.29 20.49
N ARG A 262 7.51 17.76 20.47
CA ARG A 262 8.28 17.50 21.70
C ARG A 262 8.62 18.78 22.47
N LYS A 263 8.82 19.92 21.78
CA LYS A 263 8.98 21.24 22.44
C LYS A 263 7.70 21.70 23.12
N LEU A 264 6.53 21.40 22.55
CA LEU A 264 5.22 21.79 23.09
C LEU A 264 4.72 20.83 24.17
N TYR A 265 5.09 19.56 24.09
CA TYR A 265 4.67 18.47 24.95
C TYR A 265 5.89 17.63 25.40
N PRO A 266 6.77 18.19 26.25
CA PRO A 266 8.06 17.56 26.59
C PRO A 266 7.94 16.19 27.26
N GLU A 267 6.89 15.94 28.06
CA GLU A 267 6.72 14.69 28.81
C GLU A 267 5.61 13.76 28.28
N THR A 268 4.83 14.22 27.28
CA THR A 268 3.71 13.44 26.75
C THR A 268 4.22 12.28 25.89
N VAL A 269 3.58 11.13 25.98
CA VAL A 269 3.82 9.99 25.09
C VAL A 269 3.39 10.36 23.67
N ILE A 270 4.22 10.09 22.65
CA ILE A 270 3.90 10.33 21.25
C ILE A 270 4.04 9.03 20.47
N GLN A 271 2.96 8.61 19.82
CA GLN A 271 2.97 7.45 18.94
C GLN A 271 2.69 7.87 17.50
N TYR A 272 3.58 7.47 16.58
CA TYR A 272 3.45 7.71 15.15
C TYR A 272 2.98 6.45 14.42
N PHE A 273 2.06 6.63 13.45
CA PHE A 273 1.66 5.61 12.49
C PHE A 273 1.81 6.19 11.09
N GLY A 274 2.63 5.53 10.26
CA GLY A 274 2.97 6.01 8.91
C GLY A 274 2.52 5.06 7.81
N GLY A 275 2.71 5.52 6.56
CA GLY A 275 2.41 4.78 5.33
C GLY A 275 3.33 5.20 4.18
N HIS A 276 2.87 5.04 2.95
CA HIS A 276 3.50 5.51 1.72
C HIS A 276 4.73 4.73 1.25
N SER A 277 5.69 4.43 2.11
CA SER A 277 6.94 3.78 1.69
C SER A 277 6.84 2.27 1.48
N HIS A 278 5.66 1.69 1.75
CA HIS A 278 5.36 0.27 1.51
C HIS A 278 6.28 -0.71 2.25
N ILE A 279 6.82 -0.32 3.39
CA ILE A 279 7.71 -1.17 4.21
C ILE A 279 7.11 -1.39 5.60
N ARG A 280 7.46 -2.50 6.23
CA ARG A 280 7.29 -2.67 7.67
C ARG A 280 8.43 -1.97 8.36
N ASP A 281 8.14 -0.94 9.13
CA ASP A 281 9.15 -0.12 9.76
C ASP A 281 8.80 0.23 11.20
N PHE A 282 9.81 0.39 12.03
CA PHE A 282 9.67 0.83 13.40
C PHE A 282 10.80 1.77 13.77
N ALA A 283 10.46 2.93 14.28
CA ALA A 283 11.42 3.94 14.70
C ALA A 283 11.24 4.29 16.18
N VAL A 284 12.36 4.54 16.84
CA VAL A 284 12.39 5.16 18.18
C VAL A 284 12.87 6.59 18.00
N PHE A 285 12.01 7.56 18.29
CA PHE A 285 12.34 8.98 18.17
C PHE A 285 13.00 9.50 19.44
N ASP A 286 12.48 9.09 20.60
CA ASP A 286 13.02 9.34 21.92
C ASP A 286 12.48 8.32 22.94
N GLU A 287 12.78 8.48 24.22
CA GLU A 287 12.37 7.55 25.30
C GLU A 287 10.84 7.47 25.50
N ARG A 288 10.10 8.45 24.98
CA ARG A 288 8.63 8.55 25.10
C ARG A 288 7.93 8.61 23.74
N ALA A 289 8.64 8.28 22.65
CA ALA A 289 8.08 8.35 21.31
C ALA A 289 8.58 7.25 20.38
N THR A 290 7.65 6.52 19.77
CA THR A 290 7.94 5.51 18.74
C THR A 290 7.05 5.69 17.52
N GLY A 291 7.43 5.08 16.40
CA GLY A 291 6.65 5.04 15.17
C GLY A 291 6.55 3.62 14.64
N LEU A 292 5.41 3.29 14.03
CA LEU A 292 5.12 2.03 13.37
C LEU A 292 4.57 2.26 11.97
N GLN A 293 5.03 1.49 11.00
CA GLN A 293 4.47 1.41 9.65
C GLN A 293 4.28 -0.06 9.28
N SER A 294 3.14 -0.42 8.66
CA SER A 294 2.65 -1.80 8.65
C SER A 294 2.72 -2.48 7.27
N GLY A 295 3.62 -2.01 6.39
CA GLY A 295 3.81 -2.62 5.07
C GLY A 295 2.81 -2.12 4.03
N ARG A 296 2.27 -3.03 3.20
CA ARG A 296 1.36 -2.73 2.10
C ARG A 296 0.46 -3.94 1.75
N PHE A 297 -0.52 -3.72 0.89
CA PHE A 297 -1.30 -4.74 0.17
C PHE A 297 -1.98 -5.77 1.07
N SER A 298 -2.35 -5.37 2.29
CA SER A 298 -2.89 -6.30 3.29
C SER A 298 -2.00 -7.54 3.48
N GLU A 299 -0.67 -7.36 3.51
CA GLU A 299 0.25 -8.44 3.88
C GLU A 299 0.36 -8.56 5.40
N THR A 300 0.30 -7.44 6.12
CA THR A 300 0.38 -7.40 7.59
C THR A 300 -0.57 -6.38 8.21
N VAL A 301 -0.95 -6.66 9.47
CA VAL A 301 -1.57 -5.69 10.38
C VAL A 301 -0.55 -5.34 11.45
N GLY A 302 -0.23 -4.07 11.61
CA GLY A 302 0.64 -3.62 12.69
C GLY A 302 -0.06 -3.70 14.03
N PHE A 303 0.58 -4.28 15.01
CA PHE A 303 0.19 -4.23 16.40
C PHE A 303 1.20 -3.42 17.20
N LEU A 304 0.71 -2.52 18.04
CA LEU A 304 1.53 -1.79 19.00
C LEU A 304 0.79 -1.67 20.31
N SER A 305 1.50 -1.84 21.42
CA SER A 305 0.97 -1.58 22.74
C SER A 305 1.87 -0.65 23.54
N ILE A 306 1.26 0.10 24.45
CA ILE A 306 1.92 1.02 25.37
C ILE A 306 1.46 0.71 26.79
N ASP A 307 2.43 0.49 27.67
CA ASP A 307 2.23 0.39 29.10
C ASP A 307 2.87 1.57 29.85
N LYS A 308 2.49 1.75 31.11
CA LYS A 308 3.05 2.77 32.02
C LYS A 308 2.90 4.21 31.49
N ILE A 309 1.81 4.50 30.80
CA ILE A 309 1.57 5.79 30.16
C ILE A 309 1.61 6.93 31.20
N LYS A 310 0.96 6.73 32.36
CA LYS A 310 0.84 7.75 33.43
C LYS A 310 1.81 7.51 34.59
N SER A 311 2.46 6.36 34.70
CA SER A 311 3.14 5.93 35.91
C SER A 311 4.66 5.92 35.83
N GLY A 312 5.28 6.33 34.71
CA GLY A 312 6.74 6.32 34.59
C GLY A 312 7.25 6.41 33.16
N ALA A 313 8.32 5.68 32.85
CA ALA A 313 8.80 5.55 31.50
C ALA A 313 7.87 4.60 30.70
N PRO A 314 7.28 5.06 29.60
CA PRO A 314 6.37 4.22 28.80
C PRO A 314 7.14 3.03 28.21
N GLU A 315 6.47 1.88 28.15
CA GLU A 315 6.99 0.67 27.53
C GLU A 315 6.23 0.42 26.22
N PHE A 316 6.96 0.34 25.11
CA PHE A 316 6.40 0.08 23.80
C PHE A 316 6.71 -1.34 23.34
N LYS A 317 5.69 -2.06 22.88
CA LYS A 317 5.82 -3.40 22.30
C LYS A 317 5.15 -3.41 20.93
N ARG A 318 5.75 -4.08 19.96
CA ARG A 318 5.25 -4.13 18.59
C ARG A 318 5.23 -5.54 18.02
N ARG A 319 4.35 -5.75 17.04
CA ARG A 319 4.30 -6.95 16.22
C ARG A 319 3.70 -6.62 14.84
N TYR A 320 4.17 -7.30 13.81
CA TYR A 320 3.52 -7.36 12.52
C TYR A 320 2.77 -8.68 12.44
N ILE A 321 1.46 -8.61 12.42
CA ILE A 321 0.56 -9.79 12.36
C ILE A 321 0.38 -10.11 10.89
N ASP A 322 0.72 -11.32 10.44
CA ASP A 322 0.42 -11.75 9.08
C ASP A 322 -1.07 -11.63 8.79
N PHE A 323 -1.41 -11.07 7.63
CA PHE A 323 -2.80 -10.94 7.18
C PHE A 323 -3.31 -12.31 6.68
N GLY A 324 -3.33 -13.27 7.59
CA GLY A 324 -3.65 -14.67 7.37
C GLY A 324 -4.59 -15.23 8.41
N LYS A 325 -5.41 -16.21 7.99
CA LYS A 325 -6.40 -16.86 8.86
C LYS A 325 -5.76 -17.51 10.09
N HIS A 326 -4.54 -18.04 9.91
CA HIS A 326 -3.78 -18.61 11.03
C HIS A 326 -3.47 -17.57 12.10
N SER A 327 -2.81 -16.46 11.74
CA SER A 327 -2.44 -15.38 12.68
C SER A 327 -3.67 -14.77 13.34
N PHE A 328 -4.73 -14.52 12.57
CA PHE A 328 -5.97 -13.98 13.10
C PHE A 328 -6.65 -14.91 14.11
N ALA A 329 -6.69 -16.21 13.82
CA ALA A 329 -7.23 -17.21 14.73
C ALA A 329 -6.38 -17.35 15.98
N TYR A 330 -5.07 -17.38 15.84
CA TYR A 330 -4.13 -17.48 16.95
C TYR A 330 -4.27 -16.32 17.93
N HIS A 331 -4.16 -15.08 17.42
CA HIS A 331 -4.17 -13.89 18.26
C HIS A 331 -5.53 -13.53 18.83
N SER A 332 -6.64 -13.81 18.12
CA SER A 332 -7.98 -13.59 18.67
C SER A 332 -8.46 -14.74 19.56
N GLY A 333 -7.90 -15.94 19.43
CA GLY A 333 -8.40 -17.17 20.03
C GLY A 333 -9.71 -17.66 19.39
N VAL A 334 -10.08 -17.15 18.22
CA VAL A 334 -11.34 -17.48 17.52
C VAL A 334 -11.04 -17.78 16.05
N SER A 335 -11.35 -19.01 15.62
CA SER A 335 -11.13 -19.46 14.24
C SER A 335 -12.30 -19.19 13.28
N ARG A 336 -13.47 -18.82 13.81
CA ARG A 336 -14.66 -18.57 13.01
C ARG A 336 -14.87 -17.08 12.81
N GLN A 337 -15.21 -16.71 11.58
CA GLN A 337 -15.65 -15.36 11.29
C GLN A 337 -16.94 -15.00 12.05
N THR A 338 -17.09 -13.74 12.40
CA THR A 338 -18.36 -13.15 12.82
C THR A 338 -19.37 -13.17 11.67
N LYS A 339 -20.66 -13.02 11.97
CA LYS A 339 -21.69 -12.91 10.91
C LYS A 339 -21.39 -11.77 9.92
N LYS A 340 -21.00 -10.59 10.44
CA LYS A 340 -20.58 -9.43 9.62
C LYS A 340 -19.42 -9.78 8.70
N GLY A 341 -18.39 -10.47 9.22
CA GLY A 341 -17.26 -10.90 8.41
C GLY A 341 -17.62 -11.92 7.34
N GLN A 342 -18.44 -12.91 7.65
CA GLN A 342 -18.94 -13.89 6.67
C GLN A 342 -19.70 -13.22 5.51
N ASP A 343 -20.63 -12.30 5.84
CA ASP A 343 -21.39 -11.58 4.84
C ASP A 343 -20.48 -10.73 3.95
N LEU A 344 -19.43 -10.13 4.53
CA LEU A 344 -18.45 -9.35 3.80
C LEU A 344 -17.58 -10.22 2.89
N SER A 345 -17.11 -11.38 3.35
CA SER A 345 -16.37 -12.34 2.51
C SER A 345 -17.21 -12.83 1.33
N LEU A 346 -18.52 -13.08 1.55
CA LEU A 346 -19.44 -13.43 0.47
C LEU A 346 -19.64 -12.26 -0.51
N LYS A 347 -19.76 -11.01 -0.03
CA LYS A 347 -19.81 -9.81 -0.89
C LYS A 347 -18.55 -9.70 -1.75
N ILE A 348 -17.35 -9.87 -1.16
CA ILE A 348 -16.08 -9.86 -1.88
C ILE A 348 -16.06 -10.92 -2.99
N ALA A 349 -16.44 -12.16 -2.67
CA ALA A 349 -16.50 -13.24 -3.66
C ALA A 349 -17.47 -12.94 -4.80
N SER A 350 -18.68 -12.41 -4.50
CA SER A 350 -19.67 -11.99 -5.51
C SER A 350 -19.13 -10.90 -6.43
N VAL A 351 -18.52 -9.84 -5.86
CA VAL A 351 -17.94 -8.74 -6.63
C VAL A 351 -16.80 -9.22 -7.53
N ARG A 352 -15.92 -10.09 -7.05
CA ARG A 352 -14.87 -10.71 -7.88
C ARG A 352 -15.46 -11.48 -9.08
N GLN A 353 -16.59 -12.17 -8.88
CA GLN A 353 -17.29 -12.87 -9.94
C GLN A 353 -17.96 -11.89 -10.91
N GLU A 354 -18.66 -10.88 -10.43
CA GLU A 354 -19.31 -9.84 -11.24
C GLU A 354 -18.32 -9.09 -12.14
N LEU A 355 -17.14 -8.80 -11.62
CA LEU A 355 -16.05 -8.14 -12.34
C LEU A 355 -15.23 -9.11 -13.23
N ASN A 356 -15.55 -10.41 -13.21
CA ASN A 356 -14.81 -11.47 -13.93
C ASN A 356 -13.32 -11.51 -13.61
N LEU A 357 -12.91 -11.21 -12.37
CA LEU A 357 -11.50 -11.10 -12.01
C LEU A 357 -10.73 -12.42 -12.12
N ASN A 358 -11.41 -13.55 -12.03
CA ASN A 358 -10.82 -14.88 -12.14
C ASN A 358 -10.75 -15.40 -13.60
N GLU A 359 -11.22 -14.61 -14.59
CA GLU A 359 -11.12 -14.97 -16.01
C GLU A 359 -9.65 -15.17 -16.40
N VAL A 360 -9.31 -16.36 -16.89
CA VAL A 360 -7.95 -16.70 -17.34
C VAL A 360 -7.73 -16.14 -18.74
N ILE A 361 -6.77 -15.23 -18.88
CA ILE A 361 -6.40 -14.56 -20.13
C ILE A 361 -5.27 -15.31 -20.83
N GLY A 362 -4.36 -15.94 -20.07
CA GLY A 362 -3.21 -16.66 -20.58
C GLY A 362 -2.44 -17.38 -19.48
N HIS A 363 -1.20 -17.78 -19.78
CA HIS A 363 -0.37 -18.51 -18.84
C HIS A 363 1.04 -17.91 -18.77
N VAL A 364 1.52 -17.67 -17.56
CA VAL A 364 2.88 -17.18 -17.28
C VAL A 364 3.81 -18.38 -17.09
N PRO A 365 4.81 -18.57 -17.93
CA PRO A 365 5.64 -19.78 -17.90
C PRO A 365 6.61 -19.82 -16.71
N THR A 366 7.03 -18.66 -16.22
CA THR A 366 7.96 -18.52 -15.08
C THR A 366 7.64 -17.27 -14.29
N SER A 367 8.06 -17.20 -13.01
CA SER A 367 7.88 -16.00 -12.21
C SER A 367 8.90 -14.92 -12.57
N TYR A 368 8.44 -13.67 -12.58
CA TYR A 368 9.23 -12.46 -12.77
C TYR A 368 9.10 -11.56 -11.54
N TYR A 369 10.21 -11.16 -10.96
CA TYR A 369 10.29 -10.49 -9.68
C TYR A 369 10.72 -9.04 -9.84
N MET A 370 10.18 -8.16 -9.01
CA MET A 370 10.58 -6.76 -8.97
C MET A 370 11.95 -6.58 -8.30
N TYR A 371 12.12 -7.22 -7.13
CA TYR A 371 13.25 -6.96 -6.25
C TYR A 371 14.13 -8.17 -5.96
N SER A 372 13.59 -9.39 -5.94
CA SER A 372 14.37 -10.58 -5.54
C SER A 372 15.35 -11.09 -6.62
N LYS A 373 15.38 -10.43 -7.77
CA LYS A 373 16.33 -10.69 -8.86
C LYS A 373 16.92 -9.38 -9.39
N PRO A 374 18.22 -9.35 -9.74
CA PRO A 374 18.83 -8.14 -10.31
C PRO A 374 18.14 -7.76 -11.64
N ILE A 375 18.12 -6.47 -11.95
CA ILE A 375 17.42 -5.94 -13.12
C ILE A 375 17.88 -6.56 -14.46
N THR A 376 19.12 -7.05 -14.50
CA THR A 376 19.69 -7.75 -15.69
C THR A 376 19.24 -9.20 -15.81
N SER A 377 18.56 -9.75 -14.81
CA SER A 377 18.09 -11.12 -14.83
C SER A 377 16.89 -11.28 -15.75
N LYS A 378 16.86 -12.38 -16.53
CA LYS A 378 15.67 -12.78 -17.33
C LYS A 378 14.42 -13.08 -16.47
N HIS A 379 14.58 -13.23 -15.16
CA HIS A 379 13.51 -13.42 -14.19
C HIS A 379 13.16 -12.11 -13.43
N ASN A 380 13.66 -10.96 -13.88
CA ASN A 380 13.25 -9.67 -13.37
C ASN A 380 12.16 -9.08 -14.26
N ILE A 381 11.12 -8.50 -13.66
CA ILE A 381 9.95 -8.00 -14.39
C ILE A 381 10.31 -6.79 -15.27
N TYR A 382 11.22 -5.93 -14.82
CA TYR A 382 11.65 -4.78 -15.62
C TYR A 382 12.47 -5.20 -16.84
N ASN A 383 13.26 -6.29 -16.71
CA ASN A 383 13.94 -6.87 -17.86
C ASN A 383 12.92 -7.41 -18.88
N LEU A 384 11.88 -8.12 -18.43
CA LEU A 384 10.79 -8.57 -19.29
C LEU A 384 10.15 -7.38 -20.02
N LEU A 385 9.83 -6.31 -19.27
CA LEU A 385 9.19 -5.13 -19.84
C LEU A 385 10.04 -4.50 -20.95
N VAL A 386 11.30 -4.19 -20.69
CA VAL A 386 12.15 -3.48 -21.67
C VAL A 386 12.51 -4.32 -22.86
N THR A 387 12.59 -5.66 -22.72
CA THR A 387 13.06 -6.53 -23.80
C THR A 387 11.93 -7.19 -24.61
N LYS A 388 10.70 -7.30 -24.04
CA LYS A 388 9.61 -8.07 -24.65
C LYS A 388 8.28 -7.33 -24.73
N VAL A 389 7.97 -6.50 -23.76
CA VAL A 389 6.66 -5.87 -23.64
C VAL A 389 6.64 -4.48 -24.26
N LEU A 390 7.52 -3.58 -23.84
CA LEU A 390 7.57 -2.20 -24.36
C LEU A 390 7.88 -2.12 -25.87
N PRO A 391 8.71 -2.99 -26.47
CA PRO A 391 8.90 -2.99 -27.93
C PRO A 391 7.63 -3.22 -28.74
N ARG A 392 6.58 -3.77 -28.13
CA ARG A 392 5.25 -3.99 -28.76
C ARG A 392 4.41 -2.71 -28.88
N LEU A 393 4.78 -1.66 -28.15
CA LEU A 393 4.06 -0.39 -28.20
C LEU A 393 4.05 0.16 -29.63
N LYS A 394 2.86 0.41 -30.16
CA LYS A 394 2.64 1.04 -31.47
C LYS A 394 1.95 2.37 -31.27
N SER A 395 2.41 3.37 -32.00
CA SER A 395 1.75 4.67 -32.01
C SER A 395 0.49 4.63 -32.86
N ASP A 396 -0.53 5.34 -32.42
CA ASP A 396 -1.72 5.65 -33.22
C ASP A 396 -1.66 7.06 -33.83
N GLN A 397 -0.61 7.83 -33.56
CA GLN A 397 -0.47 9.26 -33.90
C GLN A 397 0.76 9.59 -34.75
N THR A 398 1.76 8.73 -34.79
CA THR A 398 3.04 9.05 -35.48
C THR A 398 3.58 7.85 -36.24
N ASP A 399 4.45 8.14 -37.21
CA ASP A 399 5.14 7.13 -38.02
C ASP A 399 6.16 6.36 -37.18
N GLU A 400 6.07 5.02 -37.20
CA GLU A 400 6.96 4.11 -36.50
C GLU A 400 8.33 3.93 -37.20
N THR A 401 8.63 4.69 -38.24
CA THR A 401 9.92 4.59 -38.96
C THR A 401 11.09 5.17 -38.18
N LYS A 402 10.84 6.07 -37.19
CA LYS A 402 11.88 6.70 -36.39
C LYS A 402 12.39 5.81 -35.26
N SER A 403 13.67 6.00 -34.93
CA SER A 403 14.24 5.47 -33.68
C SER A 403 13.51 6.00 -32.48
N ARG A 404 13.38 5.18 -31.44
CA ARG A 404 12.65 5.56 -30.23
C ARG A 404 13.28 5.04 -28.95
N PHE A 405 13.15 5.84 -27.92
CA PHE A 405 13.43 5.52 -26.53
C PHE A 405 12.11 5.51 -25.77
N ILE A 406 11.73 4.40 -25.16
CA ILE A 406 10.50 4.28 -24.39
C ILE A 406 10.87 4.19 -22.91
N ILE A 407 10.54 5.23 -22.14
CA ILE A 407 10.88 5.36 -20.71
C ILE A 407 9.62 5.20 -19.85
N ILE A 408 9.70 4.34 -18.84
CA ILE A 408 8.68 4.22 -17.79
C ILE A 408 9.31 4.38 -16.41
N ASN A 409 8.58 4.97 -15.47
CA ASN A 409 8.94 4.91 -14.05
C ASN A 409 8.67 3.51 -13.49
N THR A 410 9.58 3.00 -12.69
CA THR A 410 9.47 1.64 -12.13
C THR A 410 8.29 1.47 -11.18
N GLY A 411 7.83 2.55 -10.55
CA GLY A 411 6.62 2.56 -9.72
C GLY A 411 5.31 2.28 -10.47
N SER A 412 5.32 2.29 -11.81
CA SER A 412 4.16 1.87 -12.62
C SER A 412 3.91 0.36 -12.57
N ILE A 413 4.89 -0.42 -12.09
CA ILE A 413 4.75 -1.84 -11.80
C ILE A 413 4.63 -2.01 -10.30
N ARG A 414 3.58 -2.71 -9.88
CA ARG A 414 3.18 -2.73 -8.46
C ARG A 414 3.47 -4.06 -7.76
N TYR A 415 3.56 -5.15 -8.51
CA TYR A 415 3.75 -6.48 -7.94
C TYR A 415 4.49 -7.43 -8.86
N ASP A 416 4.98 -8.54 -8.28
CA ASP A 416 5.60 -9.64 -9.01
C ASP A 416 4.60 -10.31 -9.96
N LEU A 417 5.08 -10.78 -11.09
CA LEU A 417 4.30 -11.59 -12.02
C LEU A 417 4.62 -13.07 -11.79
N TYR A 418 3.73 -13.80 -11.14
CA TYR A 418 3.96 -15.19 -10.78
C TYR A 418 3.66 -16.17 -11.91
N LYS A 419 4.42 -17.28 -11.94
CA LYS A 419 4.14 -18.42 -12.78
C LYS A 419 2.73 -18.98 -12.51
N GLY A 420 1.99 -19.27 -13.56
CA GLY A 420 0.65 -19.83 -13.47
C GLY A 420 -0.36 -19.08 -14.35
N ASN A 421 -1.62 -19.11 -13.98
CA ASN A 421 -2.65 -18.41 -14.72
C ASN A 421 -2.47 -16.90 -14.63
N PHE A 422 -2.50 -16.24 -15.78
CA PHE A 422 -2.64 -14.80 -15.89
C PHE A 422 -4.12 -14.50 -16.02
N THR A 423 -4.69 -13.94 -14.95
CA THR A 423 -6.12 -13.61 -14.90
C THR A 423 -6.35 -12.14 -15.15
N LYS A 424 -7.62 -11.76 -15.32
CA LYS A 424 -8.02 -10.34 -15.39
C LYS A 424 -7.58 -9.57 -14.14
N ASP A 425 -7.60 -10.19 -12.96
CA ASP A 425 -7.07 -9.60 -11.73
C ASP A 425 -5.56 -9.36 -11.81
N THR A 426 -4.82 -10.32 -12.39
CA THR A 426 -3.35 -10.24 -12.52
C THR A 426 -2.89 -9.01 -13.31
N GLU A 427 -3.64 -8.59 -14.34
CA GLU A 427 -3.28 -7.39 -15.10
C GLU A 427 -3.31 -6.11 -14.25
N PHE A 428 -4.27 -6.01 -13.32
CA PHE A 428 -4.36 -4.89 -12.36
C PHE A 428 -3.32 -5.02 -11.23
N ILE A 429 -3.07 -6.24 -10.74
CA ILE A 429 -2.06 -6.51 -9.72
C ILE A 429 -0.68 -6.05 -10.18
N VAL A 430 -0.31 -6.34 -11.41
CA VAL A 430 1.01 -6.03 -11.94
C VAL A 430 1.11 -4.58 -12.41
N SER A 431 0.10 -4.06 -13.10
CA SER A 431 0.12 -2.69 -13.66
C SER A 431 -1.29 -2.08 -13.61
N PRO A 432 -1.72 -1.51 -12.49
CA PRO A 432 -3.08 -1.00 -12.30
C PRO A 432 -3.40 0.24 -13.17
N PHE A 433 -2.38 1.05 -13.47
CA PHE A 433 -2.56 2.36 -14.07
C PHE A 433 -2.90 2.32 -15.56
N PRO A 434 -3.71 3.28 -16.06
CA PRO A 434 -4.04 3.38 -17.49
C PRO A 434 -2.82 3.78 -18.35
N ASN A 435 -1.89 4.57 -17.83
CA ASN A 435 -0.61 4.97 -18.45
C ASN A 435 -0.75 5.49 -19.88
N ASP A 436 -1.11 6.76 -20.02
CA ASP A 436 -1.09 7.46 -21.30
C ASP A 436 0.34 7.74 -21.74
N TRP A 437 0.60 7.56 -23.07
CA TRP A 437 1.90 7.79 -23.65
C TRP A 437 1.97 9.15 -24.36
N ASN A 438 2.99 9.92 -23.98
CA ASN A 438 3.41 11.12 -24.69
C ASN A 438 4.78 10.91 -25.31
N PHE A 439 5.15 11.77 -26.25
CA PHE A 439 6.49 11.81 -26.81
C PHE A 439 6.93 13.23 -27.09
N VAL A 440 8.22 13.41 -27.19
CA VAL A 440 8.90 14.60 -27.71
C VAL A 440 9.96 14.18 -28.71
N GLU A 441 10.12 14.94 -29.78
CA GLU A 441 11.18 14.72 -30.77
C GLU A 441 12.44 15.46 -30.32
N VAL A 442 13.51 14.71 -30.05
CA VAL A 442 14.74 15.24 -29.46
C VAL A 442 15.99 14.73 -30.20
N PRO A 443 17.11 15.46 -30.14
CA PRO A 443 18.40 14.93 -30.59
C PRO A 443 18.76 13.63 -29.89
N LEU A 444 19.30 12.66 -30.62
CA LEU A 444 19.74 11.36 -30.07
C LEU A 444 20.66 11.55 -28.86
N SER A 445 21.59 12.51 -28.91
CA SER A 445 22.52 12.78 -27.79
C SER A 445 21.85 13.24 -26.49
N LEU A 446 20.63 13.80 -26.57
CA LEU A 446 19.84 14.09 -25.37
C LEU A 446 19.07 12.86 -24.90
N ALA A 447 18.39 12.15 -25.83
CA ALA A 447 17.61 10.97 -25.50
C ALA A 447 18.44 9.91 -24.74
N GLU A 448 19.67 9.67 -25.17
CA GLU A 448 20.61 8.73 -24.53
C GLU A 448 20.94 9.08 -23.07
N GLY A 449 20.83 10.34 -22.66
CA GLY A 449 21.19 10.78 -21.30
C GLY A 449 20.02 10.86 -20.34
N VAL A 450 18.76 10.83 -20.81
CA VAL A 450 17.59 11.12 -19.96
C VAL A 450 17.40 10.08 -18.88
N ALA A 451 17.50 8.78 -19.21
CA ALA A 451 17.30 7.73 -18.22
C ALA A 451 18.37 7.77 -17.11
N ASP A 452 19.63 7.98 -17.47
CA ASP A 452 20.73 8.10 -16.50
C ASP A 452 20.52 9.32 -15.58
N TYR A 453 20.20 10.49 -16.16
CA TYR A 453 19.87 11.69 -15.39
C TYR A 453 18.75 11.44 -14.36
N LEU A 454 17.66 10.78 -14.77
CA LEU A 454 16.54 10.47 -13.89
C LEU A 454 16.90 9.43 -12.81
N ASN A 455 17.81 8.51 -13.12
CA ASN A 455 18.24 7.47 -12.18
C ASN A 455 19.28 7.96 -11.17
N GLU A 456 20.04 9.02 -11.49
CA GLU A 456 20.94 9.71 -10.57
C GLU A 456 20.23 10.76 -9.71
N GLY A 457 19.04 11.18 -10.13
CA GLY A 457 18.21 12.18 -9.45
C GLY A 457 17.48 11.62 -8.22
N PRO A 458 16.72 12.48 -7.51
CA PRO A 458 15.85 12.06 -6.42
C PRO A 458 14.81 11.07 -6.93
N VAL A 459 14.27 10.27 -6.01
CA VAL A 459 13.25 9.27 -6.33
C VAL A 459 12.08 9.92 -7.06
N LEU A 460 11.84 9.47 -8.27
CA LEU A 460 10.61 9.82 -8.98
C LEU A 460 9.47 9.12 -8.25
N TYR A 461 8.54 9.89 -7.72
CA TYR A 461 7.32 9.50 -7.03
C TYR A 461 6.90 8.05 -7.30
N THR A 462 7.61 7.16 -6.69
CA THR A 462 7.26 5.76 -6.60
C THR A 462 6.72 5.60 -5.20
N SER A 463 5.65 4.91 -5.05
CA SER A 463 5.20 4.40 -3.76
C SER A 463 6.26 3.50 -3.08
N MET A 464 7.47 3.48 -3.61
CA MET A 464 8.60 2.75 -3.09
C MET A 464 9.79 3.70 -3.08
N ALA A 465 10.08 4.23 -1.90
CA ALA A 465 11.38 4.82 -1.67
C ALA A 465 12.44 3.80 -2.14
N PRO A 466 13.46 4.21 -2.91
CA PRO A 466 14.58 3.34 -3.13
C PRO A 466 15.07 2.86 -1.78
N PRO A 467 15.68 1.69 -1.71
CA PRO A 467 16.33 1.26 -0.50
C PRO A 467 17.32 2.37 -0.15
N GLY A 468 16.87 3.31 0.68
CA GLY A 468 17.71 4.39 1.17
C GLY A 468 18.99 3.76 1.64
N ALA A 469 20.10 4.37 1.34
CA ALA A 469 21.47 3.92 1.59
C ALA A 469 21.80 3.68 3.09
N ARG A 470 20.82 3.58 3.97
CA ARG A 470 20.91 2.95 5.27
C ARG A 470 20.54 1.48 5.16
N SER A 471 21.30 0.76 4.33
CA SER A 471 21.75 -0.56 4.77
C SER A 471 22.45 -0.34 6.13
N ARG A 472 21.70 -0.30 7.22
CA ARG A 472 22.23 -0.91 8.43
C ARG A 472 22.56 -2.31 7.94
N LYS A 473 23.87 -2.65 7.89
CA LYS A 473 24.35 -3.99 7.59
C LYS A 473 23.59 -4.90 8.53
N ARG A 474 22.42 -5.39 8.09
CA ARG A 474 21.80 -6.52 8.73
C ARG A 474 22.71 -7.67 8.39
N HIS A 475 23.38 -8.18 9.38
CA HIS A 475 23.85 -9.54 9.30
C HIS A 475 22.63 -10.38 8.92
N PRO A 476 22.75 -11.34 8.00
CA PRO A 476 21.79 -12.41 7.87
C PRO A 476 21.96 -13.26 9.14
N GLU A 477 21.61 -12.67 10.28
CA GLU A 477 21.46 -13.44 11.50
C GLU A 477 20.28 -14.33 11.25
N SER A 478 20.55 -15.62 11.27
CA SER A 478 19.55 -16.67 11.32
C SER A 478 18.46 -16.20 12.28
N CYS A 479 17.26 -15.99 11.76
CA CYS A 479 16.12 -15.76 12.62
C CYS A 479 16.08 -16.94 13.60
N PRO A 480 16.30 -16.74 14.91
CA PRO A 480 16.50 -17.83 15.84
C PRO A 480 15.28 -18.73 16.00
N PHE A 481 14.18 -18.34 15.37
CA PHE A 481 12.87 -19.01 15.44
C PHE A 481 12.53 -19.81 14.17
N ILE A 482 13.38 -19.78 13.13
CA ILE A 482 13.09 -20.45 11.88
C ILE A 482 13.85 -21.77 11.76
N HIS A 483 13.13 -22.87 11.83
CA HIS A 483 13.58 -24.15 11.30
C HIS A 483 12.89 -24.36 9.93
N ASP A 484 13.58 -23.98 8.85
CA ASP A 484 13.18 -24.23 7.47
C ASP A 484 11.76 -23.75 7.10
N PRO A 485 11.51 -22.41 7.05
CA PRO A 485 10.20 -21.90 6.70
C PRO A 485 9.88 -22.24 5.25
N LYS A 486 8.67 -22.70 5.00
CA LYS A 486 8.12 -22.78 3.65
C LYS A 486 7.88 -21.35 3.16
N LEU A 487 8.76 -20.88 2.29
CA LEU A 487 8.62 -19.57 1.65
C LEU A 487 7.29 -19.47 0.91
N SER A 488 6.67 -18.31 1.00
CA SER A 488 5.64 -17.92 0.05
C SER A 488 6.23 -17.92 -1.37
N LYS A 489 5.40 -18.11 -2.39
CA LYS A 489 5.85 -18.13 -3.79
C LYS A 489 6.34 -16.77 -4.30
N GLY A 490 6.23 -15.74 -3.53
CA GLY A 490 6.74 -14.41 -3.77
C GLY A 490 7.55 -13.92 -2.58
N TYR A 491 7.99 -12.70 -2.61
CA TYR A 491 8.62 -12.08 -1.46
C TYR A 491 7.59 -11.19 -0.74
N THR A 492 7.79 -11.06 0.56
CA THR A 492 6.94 -10.24 1.42
C THR A 492 7.26 -8.77 1.25
N THR A 493 6.45 -7.91 1.86
CA THR A 493 6.75 -6.50 2.07
C THR A 493 8.16 -6.38 2.66
N ARG A 494 8.93 -5.44 2.13
CA ARG A 494 10.25 -5.13 2.65
C ARG A 494 10.16 -4.81 4.13
N ASP A 495 11.04 -5.42 4.90
CA ASP A 495 11.10 -5.29 6.34
C ASP A 495 12.48 -4.75 6.74
N ASP A 496 12.51 -3.72 7.58
CA ASP A 496 13.75 -3.18 8.13
C ASP A 496 14.27 -3.95 9.33
N PHE A 497 13.49 -4.87 9.89
CA PHE A 497 13.80 -5.58 11.13
C PHE A 497 14.09 -7.07 10.96
N GLY A 498 13.94 -7.60 9.74
CA GLY A 498 13.99 -9.06 9.57
C GLY A 498 12.87 -9.73 10.34
N CYS A 499 13.17 -10.79 11.10
CA CYS A 499 12.13 -11.50 11.83
C CYS A 499 11.77 -10.92 13.22
N ASP A 500 12.38 -9.81 13.65
CA ASP A 500 12.18 -9.29 15.02
C ASP A 500 10.77 -8.76 15.26
N GLY A 501 10.17 -8.14 14.25
CA GLY A 501 8.82 -7.61 14.30
C GLY A 501 7.72 -8.64 14.04
N ASP A 502 7.99 -9.71 13.32
CA ASP A 502 6.98 -10.63 12.81
C ASP A 502 6.34 -11.50 13.91
N ASP A 503 5.04 -11.77 13.77
CA ASP A 503 4.35 -12.78 14.59
C ASP A 503 4.69 -14.19 14.10
N VAL A 504 4.72 -14.39 12.80
CA VAL A 504 5.21 -15.59 12.12
C VAL A 504 6.52 -15.21 11.42
N PRO A 505 7.64 -15.89 11.72
CA PRO A 505 8.93 -15.53 11.13
C PRO A 505 8.96 -15.79 9.63
N HIS A 506 9.52 -14.84 8.89
CA HIS A 506 9.73 -14.93 7.45
C HIS A 506 11.21 -15.00 7.10
N ASN A 507 11.55 -15.67 6.00
CA ASN A 507 12.92 -15.65 5.49
C ASN A 507 13.26 -14.25 4.96
N THR A 508 14.47 -13.82 5.25
CA THR A 508 15.02 -12.60 4.64
C THR A 508 15.36 -12.89 3.18
N GLU A 509 14.68 -12.25 2.25
CA GLU A 509 15.02 -12.32 0.83
C GLU A 509 16.08 -11.29 0.45
N LEU A 510 16.87 -11.63 -0.59
CA LEU A 510 17.79 -10.68 -1.20
C LEU A 510 16.99 -9.59 -1.91
N TYR A 511 17.32 -8.36 -1.64
CA TYR A 511 16.73 -7.18 -2.27
C TYR A 511 17.75 -6.53 -3.20
N PHE A 512 17.39 -6.43 -4.48
CA PHE A 512 18.19 -5.71 -5.47
C PHE A 512 17.60 -4.31 -5.69
N THR A 513 18.48 -3.33 -5.86
CA THR A 513 18.09 -1.95 -6.15
C THR A 513 17.38 -1.89 -7.51
N VAL A 514 16.29 -1.16 -7.55
CA VAL A 514 15.53 -0.84 -8.76
C VAL A 514 15.76 0.64 -9.07
N PRO A 515 16.11 1.00 -10.32
CA PRO A 515 16.29 2.41 -10.71
C PRO A 515 14.95 3.15 -10.73
N ASN A 516 14.98 4.48 -10.81
CA ASN A 516 13.76 5.29 -10.91
C ASN A 516 12.98 5.01 -12.20
N VAL A 517 13.71 4.84 -13.29
CA VAL A 517 13.14 4.55 -14.62
C VAL A 517 13.87 3.41 -15.31
N VAL A 518 13.16 2.74 -16.20
CA VAL A 518 13.73 1.78 -17.16
C VAL A 518 13.38 2.21 -18.57
N GLN A 519 14.23 1.85 -19.53
CA GLN A 519 14.03 2.24 -20.92
C GLN A 519 14.17 1.06 -21.88
N SER A 520 13.33 1.05 -22.91
CA SER A 520 13.47 0.22 -24.10
C SER A 520 13.96 1.09 -25.25
N VAL A 521 14.99 0.65 -25.98
CA VAL A 521 15.60 1.42 -27.05
C VAL A 521 15.49 0.65 -28.37
N GLU A 522 14.97 1.32 -29.39
CA GLU A 522 14.89 0.81 -30.75
C GLU A 522 15.54 1.81 -31.71
N LEU A 523 16.74 1.50 -32.21
CA LEU A 523 17.47 2.34 -33.15
C LEU A 523 17.28 1.79 -34.55
N LYS A 524 17.02 2.70 -35.53
CA LYS A 524 16.84 2.39 -36.95
C LYS A 524 17.97 3.00 -37.79
N PRO A 525 18.50 2.27 -38.76
CA PRO A 525 19.70 2.71 -39.52
C PRO A 525 19.51 3.97 -40.38
N THR A 526 18.25 4.33 -40.65
CA THR A 526 17.90 5.42 -41.57
C THR A 526 17.58 6.75 -40.85
N ASP A 527 17.73 6.79 -39.54
CA ASP A 527 17.33 7.95 -38.77
C ASP A 527 18.28 9.14 -38.94
N GLY A 528 17.65 10.31 -38.96
CA GLY A 528 18.34 11.59 -38.83
C GLY A 528 18.86 11.82 -37.40
N VAL A 529 19.19 13.05 -37.09
CA VAL A 529 19.75 13.46 -35.78
C VAL A 529 18.73 13.35 -34.64
N ASN A 530 17.41 13.37 -34.96
CA ASN A 530 16.33 13.38 -33.95
C ASN A 530 15.59 12.04 -33.88
N VAL A 531 15.24 11.67 -32.64
CA VAL A 531 14.54 10.43 -32.27
C VAL A 531 13.28 10.75 -31.47
N HIS A 532 12.37 9.81 -31.32
CA HIS A 532 11.23 9.92 -30.45
C HIS A 532 11.63 9.48 -29.01
N LEU A 533 11.53 10.38 -28.05
CA LEU A 533 11.55 10.05 -26.63
C LEU A 533 10.11 9.88 -26.17
N VAL A 534 9.71 8.65 -25.92
CA VAL A 534 8.35 8.23 -25.53
C VAL A 534 8.32 7.97 -24.03
N PHE A 535 7.33 8.46 -23.33
CA PHE A 535 7.25 8.34 -21.87
C PHE A 535 5.81 8.41 -21.37
N TYR A 536 5.57 7.96 -20.14
CA TYR A 536 4.29 8.19 -19.47
C TYR A 536 4.02 9.66 -19.20
N SER A 537 2.80 10.11 -19.47
CA SER A 537 2.34 11.47 -19.15
C SER A 537 2.60 11.84 -17.69
N PHE A 538 2.53 10.85 -16.78
CA PHE A 538 2.80 11.00 -15.36
C PHE A 538 4.19 11.57 -15.03
N ILE A 539 5.23 11.21 -15.79
CA ILE A 539 6.61 11.69 -15.59
C ILE A 539 7.03 12.81 -16.56
N GLN A 540 6.09 13.41 -17.28
CA GLN A 540 6.39 14.44 -18.28
C GLN A 540 7.22 15.59 -17.73
N LYS A 541 6.89 16.10 -16.55
CA LYS A 541 7.62 17.21 -15.91
C LYS A 541 9.08 16.84 -15.62
N ASP A 542 9.32 15.61 -15.21
CA ASP A 542 10.67 15.11 -14.89
C ASP A 542 11.47 14.90 -16.18
N ILE A 543 10.83 14.39 -17.23
CA ILE A 543 11.42 14.28 -18.59
C ILE A 543 11.81 15.65 -19.13
N LEU A 544 10.92 16.65 -19.08
CA LEU A 544 11.22 18.00 -19.54
C LEU A 544 12.35 18.65 -18.74
N LYS A 545 12.37 18.45 -17.43
CA LYS A 545 13.47 18.91 -16.58
C LYS A 545 14.80 18.28 -17.01
N ALA A 546 14.83 16.95 -17.17
CA ALA A 546 16.03 16.23 -17.60
C ALA A 546 16.53 16.71 -18.96
N LEU A 547 15.63 16.86 -19.94
CA LEU A 547 15.97 17.36 -21.27
C LEU A 547 16.56 18.78 -21.24
N ASN A 548 15.99 19.66 -20.42
CA ASN A 548 16.43 21.04 -20.33
C ASN A 548 17.81 21.16 -19.67
N GLU A 549 18.05 20.49 -18.55
CA GLU A 549 19.35 20.50 -17.89
C GLU A 549 20.46 19.82 -18.73
N LEU A 550 20.12 18.71 -19.40
CA LEU A 550 21.05 18.06 -20.34
C LEU A 550 21.31 18.93 -21.57
N GLY A 551 20.28 19.63 -22.11
CA GLY A 551 20.38 20.50 -23.25
C GLY A 551 21.28 21.70 -22.99
N GLU A 552 21.13 22.36 -21.84
CA GLU A 552 21.99 23.46 -21.41
C GLU A 552 23.48 23.08 -21.33
N THR A 553 23.73 21.83 -20.93
CA THR A 553 25.12 21.36 -20.76
C THR A 553 25.75 20.81 -22.05
N ARG A 554 24.94 20.25 -22.97
CA ARG A 554 25.43 19.51 -24.14
C ARG A 554 25.33 20.25 -25.47
N LEU A 555 24.41 21.23 -25.57
CA LEU A 555 24.09 21.89 -26.86
C LEU A 555 24.29 23.40 -26.78
N SER A 556 25.02 23.95 -27.72
CA SER A 556 25.17 25.42 -27.87
C SER A 556 23.90 26.01 -28.47
N GLY A 557 23.37 27.09 -27.87
CA GLY A 557 22.15 27.75 -28.36
C GLY A 557 20.88 26.92 -28.13
N PHE A 558 20.86 26.10 -27.09
CA PHE A 558 19.74 25.23 -26.74
C PHE A 558 18.48 26.05 -26.42
N GLU A 559 17.36 25.63 -26.99
CA GLU A 559 16.03 26.13 -26.63
C GLU A 559 15.34 25.14 -25.72
N HIS A 560 14.71 25.63 -24.63
CA HIS A 560 14.07 24.80 -23.62
C HIS A 560 12.83 24.13 -24.19
N PHE A 561 12.71 22.82 -23.91
CA PHE A 561 11.47 22.06 -24.12
C PHE A 561 10.41 22.46 -23.09
N THR A 562 9.18 22.52 -23.55
CA THR A 562 8.00 22.88 -22.77
C THR A 562 6.89 21.85 -22.95
N ASP A 563 5.80 21.96 -22.20
CA ASP A 563 4.62 21.10 -22.39
C ASP A 563 4.05 21.16 -23.82
N ARG A 564 4.30 22.26 -24.58
CA ARG A 564 3.82 22.42 -25.96
C ARG A 564 4.57 21.52 -26.94
N ASP A 565 5.78 21.11 -26.61
CA ASP A 565 6.62 20.25 -27.45
C ASP A 565 6.23 18.77 -27.25
N CYS A 566 5.56 18.43 -26.14
CA CYS A 566 5.05 17.11 -25.86
C CYS A 566 3.77 16.86 -26.65
N LYS A 567 3.74 15.73 -27.36
CA LYS A 567 2.60 15.28 -28.15
C LYS A 567 2.14 13.93 -27.64
N ARG A 568 0.86 13.64 -27.84
CA ARG A 568 0.33 12.31 -27.57
C ARG A 568 0.98 11.29 -28.50
N TYR A 569 1.52 10.22 -27.93
CA TYR A 569 2.01 9.07 -28.70
C TYR A 569 0.87 8.07 -28.96
N GLY A 570 -0.02 7.90 -28.00
CA GLY A 570 -1.11 6.94 -28.03
C GLY A 570 -0.64 5.50 -27.92
N GLY A 571 -1.46 4.57 -28.37
CA GLY A 571 -1.17 3.14 -28.30
C GLY A 571 -1.64 2.47 -27.00
N ALA A 572 -1.36 1.18 -26.88
CA ALA A 572 -1.81 0.35 -25.77
C ALA A 572 -1.05 0.68 -24.46
N SER A 573 -1.75 0.64 -23.33
CA SER A 573 -1.13 0.76 -22.00
C SER A 573 -0.17 -0.40 -21.69
N THR A 574 0.71 -0.25 -20.71
CA THR A 574 1.61 -1.36 -20.28
C THR A 574 0.83 -2.61 -19.88
N LYS A 575 -0.30 -2.43 -19.22
CA LYS A 575 -1.21 -3.51 -18.85
C LYS A 575 -1.69 -4.29 -20.07
N GLU A 576 -2.12 -3.58 -21.12
CA GLU A 576 -2.58 -4.18 -22.38
C GLU A 576 -1.42 -4.84 -23.14
N LEU A 577 -0.25 -4.20 -23.23
CA LEU A 577 0.94 -4.77 -23.85
C LEU A 577 1.41 -6.05 -23.15
N LEU A 578 1.36 -6.07 -21.81
CA LEU A 578 1.69 -7.28 -21.03
C LEU A 578 0.68 -8.40 -21.31
N LYS A 579 -0.59 -8.07 -21.40
CA LYS A 579 -1.66 -9.00 -21.75
C LYS A 579 -1.49 -9.59 -23.16
N GLU A 580 -1.13 -8.77 -24.13
CA GLU A 580 -0.81 -9.22 -25.50
C GLU A 580 0.38 -10.17 -25.51
N TYR A 581 1.47 -9.80 -24.83
CA TYR A 581 2.66 -10.65 -24.68
C TYR A 581 2.30 -12.03 -24.10
N ILE A 582 1.50 -12.06 -23.04
CA ILE A 582 1.09 -13.34 -22.39
C ILE A 582 0.18 -14.17 -23.30
N ARG A 583 -0.71 -13.55 -24.08
CA ARG A 583 -1.58 -14.26 -25.04
C ARG A 583 -0.80 -14.89 -26.19
N ASP A 584 0.23 -14.23 -26.65
CA ASP A 584 1.07 -14.72 -27.75
C ASP A 584 1.92 -15.93 -27.35
N GLY A 585 2.10 -16.18 -26.04
CA GLY A 585 2.78 -17.36 -25.50
C GLY A 585 4.28 -17.38 -25.74
N GLU A 586 4.94 -16.21 -25.90
CA GLU A 586 6.39 -16.09 -26.16
C GLU A 586 7.27 -16.25 -24.90
#